data_aeebb20bb50cbfb8592bf8bc4716b521
#
_entry.id   aeebb20bb50cbfb8592bf8bc4716b521
#
_cell.length_a   1.000
_cell.length_b   1.000
_cell.length_c   1.000
_cell.angle_alpha   90.00
_cell.angle_beta   90.00
_cell.angle_gamma   90.00
#
_symmetry.space_group_name_H-M   'P 1'
#
loop_
_entity.id
_entity.type
_entity.pdbx_description
1 polymer ?
#
loop_
_entity_poly.entity_id
_entity_poly.type
_entity_poly.pdbx_seq_one_letter_code
_entity_poly.pdbx_strand_id
1 'polypeptide(L)'
;MFLTILCLTVCFAGCSADRNAANRSDVESNQEVSETVGQKDAGKEDAMEKEQGTDASYSVNTKIADVLSDPVFGEYGRLIFPVDSGYYSGDTLGDLRLTWYNNIDPDKTVEIVNYLKDHAEAGDTIFYDIYTEDEKAADPAKGDTGLFFFKGSPGERFAVCNAGGGFAYVGAMHDSFPHALELSKMGYNAFALIYRPGAQTACEDLARAISFIFEHAEELEVDTDCYSLWGGSAGARMAAYLGTYGTAAFGGGNYPKPGTVVMQYTGHSEYSEDDPPTYVCVGTNDGIANWRTMQARLDAMDALGIPSEFHAYEGLRHGFGLGTGTVAEGWFADAVEFWKSQMEE
;
A
#
# COMPACT_ATOMS: atom_id res chain seq x y z
N MET A 1 20.36 4.06 -40.44
CA MET A 1 19.56 3.28 -39.48
C MET A 1 19.09 4.29 -38.45
N PHE A 2 17.91 4.86 -38.65
CA PHE A 2 17.36 5.93 -37.79
C PHE A 2 16.61 5.29 -36.63
N LEU A 3 17.04 5.61 -35.43
CA LEU A 3 16.41 5.22 -34.19
C LEU A 3 15.22 6.15 -33.94
N THR A 4 14.01 5.69 -34.14
CA THR A 4 12.79 6.45 -33.87
C THR A 4 12.49 6.29 -32.37
N ILE A 5 12.76 7.34 -31.60
CA ILE A 5 12.36 7.45 -30.22
C ILE A 5 10.84 7.67 -30.21
N LEU A 6 10.10 6.65 -29.80
CA LEU A 6 8.65 6.73 -29.57
C LEU A 6 8.44 7.43 -28.22
N CYS A 7 8.13 8.73 -28.25
CA CYS A 7 7.65 9.44 -27.06
C CYS A 7 6.22 8.99 -26.76
N LEU A 8 6.06 8.14 -25.76
CA LEU A 8 4.75 7.81 -25.21
C LEU A 8 4.21 9.03 -24.43
N THR A 9 3.34 9.80 -25.08
CA THR A 9 2.63 10.89 -24.41
C THR A 9 1.39 10.28 -23.73
N VAL A 10 1.49 9.99 -22.44
CA VAL A 10 0.34 9.55 -21.65
C VAL A 10 -0.56 10.77 -21.40
N CYS A 11 -1.69 10.85 -22.09
CA CYS A 11 -2.71 11.88 -21.85
C CYS A 11 -3.45 11.58 -20.53
N PHE A 12 -3.14 12.34 -19.50
CA PHE A 12 -3.95 12.36 -18.27
C PHE A 12 -5.12 13.32 -18.45
N ALA A 13 -6.34 12.80 -18.44
CA ALA A 13 -7.52 13.62 -18.26
C ALA A 13 -7.63 14.01 -16.77
N GLY A 14 -7.18 15.22 -16.45
CA GLY A 14 -7.36 15.80 -15.12
C GLY A 14 -8.79 16.31 -14.95
N CYS A 15 -9.49 15.84 -13.92
CA CYS A 15 -10.70 16.51 -13.42
C CYS A 15 -10.28 17.69 -12.55
N SER A 16 -10.54 18.91 -13.03
CA SER A 16 -10.47 20.14 -12.23
C SER A 16 -11.71 20.23 -11.35
N ALA A 17 -11.54 20.31 -10.06
CA ALA A 17 -12.61 20.71 -9.13
C ALA A 17 -12.46 22.20 -8.82
N ASP A 18 -13.52 22.97 -9.15
CA ASP A 18 -13.63 24.39 -8.86
C ASP A 18 -13.70 24.66 -7.35
N ARG A 19 -12.88 25.62 -6.92
CA ARG A 19 -12.98 26.25 -5.60
C ARG A 19 -13.97 27.40 -5.68
N ASN A 20 -14.95 27.43 -4.80
CA ASN A 20 -15.64 28.66 -4.47
C ASN A 20 -15.55 28.96 -2.98
N ALA A 21 -15.16 30.20 -2.73
CA ALA A 21 -14.86 30.79 -1.43
C ALA A 21 -16.11 31.42 -0.78
N ALA A 22 -15.91 31.72 0.50
CA ALA A 22 -16.55 32.74 1.35
C ALA A 22 -17.75 32.33 2.21
N ASN A 23 -17.58 32.37 3.52
CA ASN A 23 -18.11 33.50 4.28
C ASN A 23 -17.52 33.56 5.71
N ARG A 24 -17.03 34.77 6.08
CA ARG A 24 -16.69 35.19 7.43
C ARG A 24 -17.94 35.58 8.19
N SER A 25 -17.99 35.33 9.49
CA SER A 25 -18.65 36.23 10.44
C SER A 25 -18.00 36.07 11.82
N ASP A 26 -17.46 37.20 12.27
CA ASP A 26 -16.92 37.51 13.58
C ASP A 26 -18.02 37.50 14.67
N VAL A 27 -17.72 37.05 15.88
CA VAL A 27 -18.29 37.61 17.12
C VAL A 27 -17.27 37.53 18.24
N GLU A 28 -17.07 38.73 18.84
CA GLU A 28 -16.17 39.05 19.95
C GLU A 28 -16.63 38.52 21.33
N SER A 29 -15.60 38.35 22.16
CA SER A 29 -15.42 38.76 23.59
C SER A 29 -16.40 38.32 24.68
N ASN A 30 -15.86 37.75 25.76
CA ASN A 30 -15.71 38.44 27.03
C ASN A 30 -14.85 37.67 28.05
N GLN A 31 -13.95 38.43 28.68
CA GLN A 31 -13.18 38.08 29.86
C GLN A 31 -14.07 38.02 31.12
N GLU A 32 -13.71 37.17 32.07
CA GLU A 32 -13.66 37.56 33.46
C GLU A 32 -12.68 36.72 34.29
N VAL A 33 -11.91 37.46 35.10
CA VAL A 33 -10.82 37.07 35.98
C VAL A 33 -11.39 36.72 37.37
N SER A 34 -10.85 35.71 38.03
CA SER A 34 -10.86 35.65 39.50
C SER A 34 -9.65 34.88 40.01
N GLU A 35 -8.74 35.63 40.66
CA GLU A 35 -7.66 35.16 41.54
C GLU A 35 -8.22 34.57 42.83
N THR A 36 -7.59 33.54 43.36
CA THR A 36 -7.28 33.47 44.79
C THR A 36 -6.08 32.58 45.11
N VAL A 37 -5.24 33.14 45.94
CA VAL A 37 -3.95 32.69 46.46
C VAL A 37 -4.12 31.62 47.57
N GLY A 38 -3.18 30.66 47.64
CA GLY A 38 -3.01 29.78 48.77
C GLY A 38 -1.70 28.98 48.71
N GLN A 39 -0.79 29.31 49.59
CA GLN A 39 0.62 28.95 49.67
C GLN A 39 0.91 27.73 50.56
N LYS A 40 2.04 27.01 50.23
CA LYS A 40 2.91 26.10 51.01
C LYS A 40 2.42 24.65 51.17
N ASP A 41 3.27 23.64 51.00
CA ASP A 41 4.56 23.39 51.61
C ASP A 41 5.38 22.32 50.84
N ALA A 42 6.67 22.30 51.10
CA ALA A 42 7.69 21.50 50.42
C ALA A 42 7.69 20.02 50.89
N GLY A 43 7.92 19.12 49.94
CA GLY A 43 8.33 17.75 50.18
C GLY A 43 9.10 17.23 48.98
N LYS A 44 10.46 17.25 49.05
CA LYS A 44 11.35 16.54 48.16
C LYS A 44 11.13 15.04 48.30
N GLU A 45 10.72 14.38 47.25
CA GLU A 45 11.07 12.97 47.00
C GLU A 45 11.49 12.84 45.56
N ASP A 46 12.78 12.52 45.37
CA ASP A 46 13.38 12.06 44.13
C ASP A 46 12.72 10.72 43.77
N ALA A 47 11.72 10.77 42.91
CA ALA A 47 11.26 9.58 42.20
C ALA A 47 12.01 9.54 40.87
N MET A 48 12.99 8.66 40.76
CA MET A 48 13.52 8.16 39.49
C MET A 48 12.29 7.74 38.66
N GLU A 49 11.97 8.51 37.65
CA GLU A 49 11.18 8.01 36.51
C GLU A 49 11.97 6.83 35.94
N LYS A 50 11.53 5.63 36.29
CA LYS A 50 11.85 4.44 35.50
C LYS A 50 11.23 4.71 34.13
N GLU A 51 12.05 4.78 33.10
CA GLU A 51 11.64 4.51 31.73
C GLU A 51 10.85 3.20 31.76
N GLN A 52 9.53 3.30 31.73
CA GLN A 52 8.66 2.18 31.39
C GLN A 52 8.86 1.94 29.90
N GLY A 53 9.66 0.95 29.57
CA GLY A 53 9.63 0.34 28.26
C GLY A 53 8.18 -0.02 27.95
N THR A 54 7.66 0.48 26.85
CA THR A 54 6.30 0.24 26.38
C THR A 54 6.21 -1.19 25.83
N ASP A 55 6.10 -2.17 26.71
CA ASP A 55 5.85 -3.59 26.39
C ASP A 55 4.34 -3.83 26.16
N ALA A 56 3.59 -2.80 25.75
CA ALA A 56 2.16 -2.88 25.56
C ALA A 56 1.82 -2.87 24.08
N SER A 57 1.04 -3.87 23.64
CA SER A 57 0.46 -3.92 22.30
C SER A 57 -0.42 -2.69 22.04
N TYR A 58 -0.44 -2.22 20.79
CA TYR A 58 -1.34 -1.15 20.38
C TYR A 58 -2.81 -1.58 20.41
N SER A 59 -3.68 -0.60 20.53
CA SER A 59 -5.14 -0.76 20.55
C SER A 59 -5.81 0.25 19.63
N VAL A 60 -7.11 0.14 19.44
CA VAL A 60 -7.89 1.14 18.68
C VAL A 60 -7.78 2.56 19.24
N ASN A 61 -7.44 2.70 20.53
CA ASN A 61 -7.25 4.00 21.20
C ASN A 61 -5.80 4.52 21.12
N THR A 62 -4.88 3.76 20.57
CA THR A 62 -3.49 4.19 20.40
C THR A 62 -3.44 5.32 19.37
N LYS A 63 -2.74 6.40 19.71
CA LYS A 63 -2.59 7.53 18.78
C LYS A 63 -1.70 7.17 17.61
N ILE A 64 -2.05 7.65 16.42
CA ILE A 64 -1.22 7.50 15.21
C ILE A 64 0.17 8.11 15.46
N ALA A 65 0.25 9.25 16.15
CA ALA A 65 1.52 9.89 16.47
C ALA A 65 2.43 9.03 17.36
N ASP A 66 1.86 8.22 18.26
CA ASP A 66 2.63 7.32 19.13
C ASP A 66 3.24 6.18 18.30
N VAL A 67 2.49 5.63 17.32
CA VAL A 67 3.02 4.62 16.38
C VAL A 67 4.14 5.19 15.52
N LEU A 68 3.92 6.40 14.95
CA LEU A 68 4.92 7.06 14.08
C LEU A 68 6.25 7.35 14.81
N SER A 69 6.19 7.58 16.12
CA SER A 69 7.35 7.93 16.95
C SER A 69 7.88 6.80 17.81
N ASP A 70 7.32 5.59 17.68
CA ASP A 70 7.80 4.44 18.44
C ASP A 70 9.24 4.10 18.00
N PRO A 71 10.21 4.11 18.94
CA PRO A 71 11.61 3.84 18.61
C PRO A 71 11.86 2.48 17.93
N VAL A 72 10.95 1.52 18.11
CA VAL A 72 11.07 0.18 17.49
C VAL A 72 11.07 0.26 15.96
N PHE A 73 10.37 1.25 15.38
CA PHE A 73 10.31 1.45 13.94
C PHE A 73 11.43 2.35 13.38
N GLY A 74 12.23 3.00 14.25
CA GLY A 74 13.28 3.90 13.77
C GLY A 74 12.75 4.96 12.81
N GLU A 75 13.51 5.24 11.74
CA GLU A 75 13.14 6.26 10.76
C GLU A 75 12.02 5.85 9.79
N TYR A 76 11.77 4.54 9.63
CA TYR A 76 10.74 4.06 8.72
C TYR A 76 9.32 4.07 9.33
N GLY A 77 9.19 4.30 10.63
CA GLY A 77 7.87 4.44 11.28
C GLY A 77 6.98 5.47 10.58
N ARG A 78 7.55 6.55 10.08
CA ARG A 78 6.83 7.58 9.31
C ARG A 78 6.22 7.11 7.99
N LEU A 79 6.63 5.94 7.47
CA LEU A 79 6.14 5.35 6.22
C LEU A 79 4.95 4.38 6.44
N ILE A 80 4.59 4.09 7.69
CA ILE A 80 3.45 3.21 8.01
C ILE A 80 2.11 3.85 7.59
N PHE A 81 2.02 5.18 7.67
CA PHE A 81 0.90 5.98 7.19
C PHE A 81 1.33 6.86 6.01
N PRO A 82 0.39 7.51 5.28
CA PRO A 82 0.78 8.44 4.24
C PRO A 82 1.77 9.50 4.75
N VAL A 83 2.88 9.68 4.04
CA VAL A 83 3.98 10.60 4.42
C VAL A 83 3.46 12.04 4.61
N ASP A 84 2.53 12.46 3.76
CA ASP A 84 1.82 13.73 3.94
C ASP A 84 0.53 13.51 4.73
N SER A 85 0.49 14.04 5.95
CA SER A 85 -0.67 13.97 6.85
C SER A 85 -1.95 14.61 6.29
N GLY A 86 -1.86 15.36 5.18
CA GLY A 86 -3.03 15.87 4.47
C GLY A 86 -3.88 14.78 3.81
N TYR A 87 -3.37 13.56 3.69
CA TYR A 87 -4.07 12.43 3.08
C TYR A 87 -4.73 11.47 4.08
N TYR A 88 -4.60 11.71 5.37
CA TYR A 88 -5.35 10.97 6.38
C TYR A 88 -5.89 11.89 7.48
N SER A 89 -6.86 11.39 8.21
CA SER A 89 -7.46 12.06 9.36
C SER A 89 -7.78 11.03 10.44
N GLY A 90 -8.09 11.50 11.64
CA GLY A 90 -8.21 10.68 12.84
C GLY A 90 -6.98 10.82 13.72
N ASP A 91 -7.18 10.75 15.03
CA ASP A 91 -6.10 10.88 16.01
C ASP A 91 -5.58 9.50 16.46
N THR A 92 -6.42 8.46 16.34
CA THR A 92 -6.13 7.11 16.82
C THR A 92 -6.22 6.06 15.71
N LEU A 93 -5.71 4.86 15.94
CA LEU A 93 -5.82 3.74 15.00
C LEU A 93 -7.28 3.37 14.70
N GLY A 94 -8.17 3.56 15.69
CA GLY A 94 -9.58 3.22 15.56
C GLY A 94 -10.41 4.22 14.76
N ASP A 95 -9.96 5.44 14.61
CA ASP A 95 -10.65 6.48 13.85
C ASP A 95 -9.91 6.94 12.59
N LEU A 96 -8.85 6.21 12.19
CA LEU A 96 -8.12 6.46 10.95
C LEU A 96 -9.05 6.49 9.74
N ARG A 97 -8.90 7.52 8.94
CA ARG A 97 -9.57 7.69 7.63
C ARG A 97 -8.55 8.13 6.60
N LEU A 98 -8.59 7.53 5.43
CA LEU A 98 -7.80 7.96 4.28
C LEU A 98 -8.68 8.75 3.31
N THR A 99 -8.07 9.62 2.50
CA THR A 99 -8.79 10.58 1.65
C THR A 99 -9.86 9.95 0.75
N TRP A 100 -9.61 8.75 0.20
CA TRP A 100 -10.55 8.07 -0.71
C TRP A 100 -11.08 6.74 -0.18
N TYR A 101 -10.72 6.37 1.06
CA TYR A 101 -11.08 5.10 1.66
C TYR A 101 -11.77 5.33 3.01
N ASN A 102 -13.09 5.12 3.04
CA ASN A 102 -13.90 5.34 4.23
C ASN A 102 -14.10 4.07 5.07
N ASN A 103 -13.71 2.91 4.53
CA ASN A 103 -13.95 1.60 5.14
C ASN A 103 -12.65 1.00 5.65
N ILE A 104 -11.84 1.79 6.36
CA ILE A 104 -10.68 1.27 7.08
C ILE A 104 -11.22 0.44 8.24
N ASP A 105 -10.79 -0.81 8.34
CA ASP A 105 -11.13 -1.69 9.45
C ASP A 105 -10.20 -1.39 10.65
N PRO A 106 -10.74 -0.89 11.78
CA PRO A 106 -9.94 -0.54 12.94
C PRO A 106 -9.20 -1.72 13.55
N ASP A 107 -9.85 -2.89 13.61
CA ASP A 107 -9.24 -4.09 14.20
C ASP A 107 -8.10 -4.61 13.30
N LYS A 108 -8.29 -4.56 11.99
CA LYS A 108 -7.24 -4.90 11.03
C LYS A 108 -6.07 -3.90 11.08
N THR A 109 -6.35 -2.61 11.24
CA THR A 109 -5.31 -1.58 11.41
C THR A 109 -4.45 -1.87 12.64
N VAL A 110 -5.09 -2.21 13.78
CA VAL A 110 -4.40 -2.60 15.02
C VAL A 110 -3.60 -3.90 14.83
N GLU A 111 -4.18 -4.89 14.17
CA GLU A 111 -3.49 -6.15 13.88
C GLU A 111 -2.21 -5.93 13.06
N ILE A 112 -2.28 -5.09 12.03
CA ILE A 112 -1.12 -4.77 11.17
C ILE A 112 0.00 -4.09 11.97
N VAL A 113 -0.32 -3.03 12.72
CA VAL A 113 0.73 -2.30 13.44
C VAL A 113 1.32 -3.12 14.59
N ASN A 114 0.55 -4.00 15.23
CA ASN A 114 1.06 -4.94 16.22
C ASN A 114 1.94 -6.01 15.55
N TYR A 115 1.54 -6.57 14.41
CA TYR A 115 2.38 -7.49 13.65
C TYR A 115 3.75 -6.88 13.36
N LEU A 116 3.77 -5.64 12.83
CA LEU A 116 5.02 -4.95 12.54
C LEU A 116 5.86 -4.70 13.81
N LYS A 117 5.20 -4.29 14.91
CA LYS A 117 5.87 -4.06 16.19
C LYS A 117 6.48 -5.35 16.75
N ASP A 118 5.68 -6.40 16.85
CA ASP A 118 6.10 -7.68 17.46
C ASP A 118 7.31 -8.27 16.71
N HIS A 119 7.32 -8.20 15.38
CA HIS A 119 8.45 -8.67 14.56
C HIS A 119 9.68 -7.77 14.71
N ALA A 120 9.50 -6.45 14.75
CA ALA A 120 10.62 -5.53 14.97
C ALA A 120 11.24 -5.71 16.38
N GLU A 121 10.43 -5.90 17.42
CA GLU A 121 10.88 -6.20 18.79
C GLU A 121 11.57 -7.56 18.89
N ALA A 122 11.16 -8.54 18.09
CA ALA A 122 11.83 -9.84 17.95
C ALA A 122 13.19 -9.75 17.23
N GLY A 123 13.51 -8.61 16.62
CA GLY A 123 14.74 -8.37 15.86
C GLY A 123 14.65 -8.79 14.39
N ASP A 124 13.45 -9.05 13.88
CA ASP A 124 13.24 -9.31 12.46
C ASP A 124 13.39 -8.00 11.65
N THR A 125 13.97 -8.11 10.46
CA THR A 125 13.98 -7.00 9.50
C THR A 125 12.62 -6.93 8.81
N ILE A 126 11.81 -5.94 9.18
CA ILE A 126 10.45 -5.74 8.64
C ILE A 126 10.38 -4.65 7.58
N PHE A 127 11.46 -3.91 7.37
CA PHE A 127 11.53 -2.84 6.36
C PHE A 127 12.87 -2.87 5.65
N TYR A 128 12.84 -2.68 4.34
CA TYR A 128 14.02 -2.63 3.49
C TYR A 128 14.02 -1.35 2.66
N ASP A 129 15.11 -0.59 2.78
CA ASP A 129 15.45 0.47 1.84
C ASP A 129 15.77 -0.16 0.48
N ILE A 130 15.10 0.30 -0.57
CA ILE A 130 15.35 -0.18 -1.93
C ILE A 130 16.33 0.69 -2.72
N TYR A 131 16.68 1.86 -2.18
CA TYR A 131 17.65 2.78 -2.75
C TYR A 131 18.86 2.96 -1.83
N THR A 132 20.04 3.11 -2.43
CA THR A 132 21.28 3.35 -1.71
C THR A 132 21.33 4.78 -1.15
N GLU A 133 22.22 5.01 -0.16
CA GLU A 133 22.44 6.36 0.39
C GLU A 133 22.89 7.37 -0.66
N ASP A 134 23.72 6.95 -1.64
CA ASP A 134 24.14 7.82 -2.75
C ASP A 134 22.96 8.21 -3.65
N GLU A 135 22.05 7.28 -3.91
CA GLU A 135 20.83 7.56 -4.69
C GLU A 135 19.87 8.49 -3.93
N LYS A 136 19.72 8.31 -2.61
CA LYS A 136 18.93 9.19 -1.75
C LYS A 136 19.57 10.58 -1.61
N ALA A 137 20.90 10.66 -1.58
CA ALA A 137 21.62 11.94 -1.58
C ALA A 137 21.44 12.71 -2.90
N ALA A 138 21.34 11.99 -4.03
CA ALA A 138 21.09 12.59 -5.35
C ALA A 138 19.61 12.98 -5.56
N ASP A 139 18.69 12.23 -4.97
CA ASP A 139 17.23 12.45 -5.00
C ASP A 139 16.64 12.13 -3.62
N PRO A 140 16.50 13.13 -2.73
CA PRO A 140 16.01 12.92 -1.37
C PRO A 140 14.61 12.30 -1.29
N ALA A 141 13.76 12.45 -2.33
CA ALA A 141 12.45 11.81 -2.36
C ALA A 141 12.53 10.27 -2.36
N LYS A 142 13.67 9.69 -2.75
CA LYS A 142 13.94 8.25 -2.64
C LYS A 142 14.02 7.75 -1.19
N GLY A 143 14.11 8.65 -0.21
CA GLY A 143 13.95 8.31 1.21
C GLY A 143 12.50 8.08 1.62
N ASP A 144 11.51 8.44 0.78
CA ASP A 144 10.08 8.27 1.04
C ASP A 144 9.50 7.01 0.40
N THR A 145 10.33 5.99 0.18
CA THR A 145 9.94 4.70 -0.42
C THR A 145 10.66 3.55 0.28
N GLY A 146 10.15 2.34 0.12
CA GLY A 146 10.74 1.10 0.64
C GLY A 146 9.74 -0.03 0.73
N LEU A 147 10.20 -1.17 1.16
CA LEU A 147 9.41 -2.40 1.27
C LEU A 147 9.18 -2.78 2.72
N PHE A 148 7.92 -2.86 3.15
CA PHE A 148 7.56 -3.59 4.35
C PHE A 148 7.43 -5.07 4.03
N PHE A 149 8.07 -5.92 4.83
CA PHE A 149 8.07 -7.36 4.64
C PHE A 149 7.18 -8.07 5.67
N PHE A 150 6.20 -8.77 5.17
CA PHE A 150 5.32 -9.68 5.91
C PHE A 150 5.77 -11.11 5.61
N LYS A 151 6.59 -11.65 6.49
CA LYS A 151 7.29 -12.93 6.27
C LYS A 151 6.32 -14.09 6.31
N GLY A 152 6.40 -14.95 5.30
CA GLY A 152 5.72 -16.25 5.22
C GLY A 152 6.63 -17.41 5.60
N SER A 153 6.49 -18.53 4.94
CA SER A 153 7.38 -19.68 5.10
C SER A 153 8.69 -19.48 4.34
N PRO A 154 9.84 -19.86 4.93
CA PRO A 154 11.12 -19.78 4.24
C PRO A 154 11.11 -20.57 2.92
N GLY A 155 11.61 -19.94 1.86
CA GLY A 155 11.67 -20.54 0.52
C GLY A 155 10.32 -20.60 -0.21
N GLU A 156 9.25 -20.00 0.33
CA GLU A 156 7.97 -19.88 -0.38
C GLU A 156 8.00 -18.67 -1.33
N ARG A 157 7.15 -18.70 -2.35
CA ARG A 157 6.99 -17.64 -3.35
C ARG A 157 6.61 -16.31 -2.73
N PHE A 158 6.87 -15.24 -3.47
CA PHE A 158 6.54 -13.91 -2.97
C PHE A 158 5.49 -13.17 -3.79
N ALA A 159 4.84 -12.24 -3.13
CA ALA A 159 3.95 -11.26 -3.73
C ALA A 159 4.39 -9.83 -3.38
N VAL A 160 4.19 -8.88 -4.30
CA VAL A 160 4.33 -7.44 -4.00
C VAL A 160 2.96 -6.78 -4.04
N CYS A 161 2.52 -6.26 -2.89
CA CYS A 161 1.25 -5.59 -2.72
C CYS A 161 1.42 -4.08 -2.87
N ASN A 162 0.64 -3.48 -3.77
CA ASN A 162 0.71 -2.08 -4.14
C ASN A 162 -0.60 -1.37 -3.80
N ALA A 163 -0.57 -0.43 -2.86
CA ALA A 163 -1.76 0.28 -2.45
C ALA A 163 -2.25 1.28 -3.50
N GLY A 164 -3.53 1.60 -3.46
CA GLY A 164 -4.10 2.74 -4.16
C GLY A 164 -3.74 4.08 -3.51
N GLY A 165 -4.41 5.12 -3.98
CA GLY A 165 -4.17 6.50 -3.54
C GLY A 165 -4.04 7.47 -4.73
N GLY A 166 -4.44 7.02 -5.95
CA GLY A 166 -4.48 7.85 -7.17
C GLY A 166 -3.11 8.36 -7.61
N PHE A 167 -2.01 7.72 -7.20
CA PHE A 167 -0.63 8.18 -7.36
C PHE A 167 -0.34 9.52 -6.65
N ALA A 168 -1.17 9.95 -5.72
CA ALA A 168 -0.96 11.13 -4.90
C ALA A 168 -0.44 10.79 -3.51
N TYR A 169 -0.78 9.62 -3.00
CA TYR A 169 -0.30 9.04 -1.75
C TYR A 169 -0.41 7.50 -1.78
N VAL A 170 0.11 6.84 -0.77
CA VAL A 170 0.04 5.37 -0.61
C VAL A 170 -0.92 5.02 0.51
N GLY A 171 -2.06 4.42 0.17
CA GLY A 171 -3.09 4.00 1.12
C GLY A 171 -2.78 2.62 1.74
N ALA A 172 -1.57 2.41 2.27
CA ALA A 172 -1.07 1.10 2.66
C ALA A 172 -1.97 0.38 3.67
N MET A 173 -2.51 1.09 4.66
CA MET A 173 -3.43 0.54 5.68
C MET A 173 -4.75 0.04 5.11
N HIS A 174 -5.05 0.32 3.84
CA HIS A 174 -6.29 -0.09 3.20
C HIS A 174 -6.12 -1.28 2.25
N ASP A 175 -5.16 -1.20 1.33
CA ASP A 175 -5.08 -2.16 0.22
C ASP A 175 -3.66 -2.63 -0.17
N SER A 176 -2.69 -2.56 0.75
CA SER A 176 -1.43 -3.31 0.63
C SER A 176 -1.05 -4.04 1.92
N PHE A 177 -0.97 -3.37 3.06
CA PHE A 177 -0.67 -4.04 4.34
C PHE A 177 -1.68 -5.14 4.70
N PRO A 178 -3.01 -4.93 4.59
CA PRO A 178 -3.96 -6.00 4.85
C PRO A 178 -3.74 -7.21 3.95
N HIS A 179 -3.48 -6.97 2.65
CA HIS A 179 -3.23 -8.06 1.70
C HIS A 179 -1.93 -8.80 1.99
N ALA A 180 -0.85 -8.07 2.27
CA ALA A 180 0.44 -8.66 2.62
C ALA A 180 0.36 -9.50 3.91
N LEU A 181 -0.35 -9.00 4.93
CA LEU A 181 -0.58 -9.73 6.17
C LEU A 181 -1.36 -11.04 5.94
N GLU A 182 -2.43 -10.99 5.14
CA GLU A 182 -3.20 -12.22 4.86
C GLU A 182 -2.40 -13.23 4.03
N LEU A 183 -1.61 -12.78 3.04
CA LEU A 183 -0.71 -13.67 2.30
C LEU A 183 0.33 -14.32 3.22
N SER A 184 0.92 -13.54 4.13
CA SER A 184 1.88 -14.05 5.13
C SER A 184 1.25 -15.13 6.02
N LYS A 185 0.02 -14.93 6.50
CA LYS A 185 -0.73 -15.95 7.27
C LYS A 185 -1.01 -17.22 6.48
N MET A 186 -1.12 -17.12 5.16
CA MET A 186 -1.27 -18.28 4.26
C MET A 186 0.07 -18.96 3.93
N GLY A 187 1.19 -18.41 4.43
CA GLY A 187 2.53 -18.95 4.27
C GLY A 187 3.34 -18.33 3.13
N TYR A 188 2.77 -17.44 2.31
CA TYR A 188 3.50 -16.75 1.25
C TYR A 188 4.32 -15.58 1.79
N ASN A 189 5.47 -15.33 1.21
CA ASN A 189 6.23 -14.12 1.50
C ASN A 189 5.55 -12.93 0.81
N ALA A 190 5.28 -11.85 1.55
CA ALA A 190 4.57 -10.72 0.98
C ALA A 190 5.28 -9.40 1.31
N PHE A 191 5.42 -8.55 0.31
CA PHE A 191 6.01 -7.23 0.43
C PHE A 191 4.95 -6.18 0.15
N ALA A 192 4.87 -5.15 0.98
CA ALA A 192 4.04 -3.99 0.73
C ALA A 192 4.94 -2.80 0.37
N LEU A 193 4.79 -2.31 -0.85
CA LEU A 193 5.59 -1.19 -1.35
C LEU A 193 4.98 0.15 -0.90
N ILE A 194 5.79 0.96 -0.26
CA ILE A 194 5.57 2.39 -0.16
C ILE A 194 6.29 3.04 -1.33
N TYR A 195 5.56 3.69 -2.22
CA TYR A 195 6.08 4.30 -3.45
C TYR A 195 5.95 5.82 -3.43
N ARG A 196 6.79 6.50 -4.19
CA ARG A 196 6.73 7.95 -4.33
C ARG A 196 5.54 8.38 -5.20
N PRO A 197 4.92 9.54 -4.94
CA PRO A 197 3.85 10.07 -5.77
C PRO A 197 4.22 10.23 -7.25
N GLY A 198 3.24 10.03 -8.14
CA GLY A 198 3.42 10.07 -9.60
C GLY A 198 3.41 8.68 -10.24
N ALA A 199 2.66 8.49 -11.31
CA ALA A 199 2.46 7.16 -11.91
C ALA A 199 3.76 6.56 -12.47
N GLN A 200 4.59 7.37 -13.13
CA GLN A 200 5.88 6.93 -13.68
C GLN A 200 6.84 6.57 -12.54
N THR A 201 6.97 7.47 -11.55
CA THR A 201 7.85 7.30 -10.38
C THR A 201 7.45 6.07 -9.57
N ALA A 202 6.15 5.85 -9.37
CA ALA A 202 5.63 4.69 -8.67
C ALA A 202 5.98 3.37 -9.40
N CYS A 203 5.91 3.35 -10.73
CA CYS A 203 6.35 2.18 -11.52
C CYS A 203 7.88 1.98 -11.46
N GLU A 204 8.66 3.06 -11.40
CA GLU A 204 10.12 2.99 -11.19
C GLU A 204 10.45 2.42 -9.82
N ASP A 205 9.73 2.85 -8.77
CA ASP A 205 9.90 2.30 -7.41
C ASP A 205 9.51 0.82 -7.34
N LEU A 206 8.42 0.41 -8.00
CA LEU A 206 8.03 -1.00 -8.07
C LEU A 206 9.06 -1.83 -8.84
N ALA A 207 9.59 -1.31 -9.96
CA ALA A 207 10.65 -1.98 -10.70
C ALA A 207 11.93 -2.14 -9.88
N ARG A 208 12.30 -1.12 -9.09
CA ARG A 208 13.43 -1.18 -8.16
C ARG A 208 13.17 -2.17 -7.01
N ALA A 209 11.95 -2.17 -6.46
CA ALA A 209 11.55 -3.11 -5.41
C ALA A 209 11.65 -4.57 -5.87
N ILE A 210 11.13 -4.89 -7.06
CA ILE A 210 11.25 -6.23 -7.65
C ILE A 210 12.72 -6.58 -7.85
N SER A 211 13.52 -5.66 -8.41
CA SER A 211 14.97 -5.88 -8.60
C SER A 211 15.66 -6.17 -7.28
N PHE A 212 15.36 -5.40 -6.23
CA PHE A 212 15.89 -5.61 -4.88
C PHE A 212 15.55 -7.01 -4.34
N ILE A 213 14.30 -7.47 -4.49
CA ILE A 213 13.90 -8.79 -4.01
C ILE A 213 14.66 -9.89 -4.76
N PHE A 214 14.82 -9.79 -6.08
CA PHE A 214 15.60 -10.76 -6.86
C PHE A 214 17.08 -10.75 -6.49
N GLU A 215 17.66 -9.58 -6.25
CA GLU A 215 19.08 -9.41 -5.86
C GLU A 215 19.37 -9.99 -4.47
N HIS A 216 18.34 -10.04 -3.58
CA HIS A 216 18.46 -10.47 -2.18
C HIS A 216 17.63 -11.73 -1.87
N ALA A 217 17.19 -12.49 -2.88
CA ALA A 217 16.24 -13.60 -2.71
C ALA A 217 16.73 -14.66 -1.69
N GLU A 218 18.02 -14.97 -1.66
CA GLU A 218 18.61 -15.90 -0.70
C GLU A 218 18.54 -15.36 0.74
N GLU A 219 18.87 -14.07 0.93
CA GLU A 219 18.83 -13.40 2.25
C GLU A 219 17.37 -13.27 2.75
N LEU A 220 16.44 -12.96 1.84
CA LEU A 220 15.01 -12.84 2.13
C LEU A 220 14.33 -14.20 2.29
N GLU A 221 15.02 -15.30 1.97
CA GLU A 221 14.48 -16.66 1.97
C GLU A 221 13.21 -16.79 1.10
N VAL A 222 13.20 -16.17 -0.09
CA VAL A 222 12.05 -16.19 -1.01
C VAL A 222 12.35 -16.97 -2.28
N ASP A 223 11.34 -17.70 -2.78
CA ASP A 223 11.35 -18.27 -4.13
C ASP A 223 10.88 -17.20 -5.13
N THR A 224 11.67 -16.96 -6.17
CA THR A 224 11.40 -15.97 -7.20
C THR A 224 10.60 -16.51 -8.39
N ASP A 225 10.38 -17.81 -8.46
CA ASP A 225 9.60 -18.42 -9.51
C ASP A 225 8.11 -18.07 -9.34
N CYS A 226 7.46 -17.68 -10.44
CA CYS A 226 6.02 -17.41 -10.46
C CYS A 226 5.55 -16.41 -9.36
N TYR A 227 6.36 -15.39 -9.07
CA TYR A 227 5.94 -14.33 -8.14
C TYR A 227 4.71 -13.59 -8.63
N SER A 228 4.00 -12.88 -7.76
CA SER A 228 2.79 -12.14 -8.13
C SER A 228 2.84 -10.67 -7.78
N LEU A 229 2.13 -9.85 -8.56
CA LEU A 229 1.92 -8.42 -8.30
C LEU A 229 0.45 -8.17 -7.99
N TRP A 230 0.19 -7.61 -6.82
CA TRP A 230 -1.15 -7.29 -6.32
C TRP A 230 -1.33 -5.79 -6.23
N GLY A 231 -2.53 -5.29 -6.47
CA GLY A 231 -2.77 -3.88 -6.23
C GLY A 231 -4.23 -3.48 -6.23
N GLY A 232 -4.51 -2.40 -5.48
CA GLY A 232 -5.79 -1.70 -5.47
C GLY A 232 -5.71 -0.37 -6.23
N SER A 233 -6.73 -0.04 -7.04
CA SER A 233 -6.86 1.27 -7.71
C SER A 233 -5.60 1.67 -8.52
N ALA A 234 -4.86 2.69 -8.09
CA ALA A 234 -3.58 3.09 -8.70
C ALA A 234 -2.53 1.98 -8.62
N GLY A 235 -2.46 1.25 -7.48
CA GLY A 235 -1.56 0.12 -7.31
C GLY A 235 -1.83 -1.03 -8.28
N ALA A 236 -3.10 -1.27 -8.63
CA ALA A 236 -3.47 -2.25 -9.66
C ALA A 236 -2.96 -1.84 -11.05
N ARG A 237 -2.93 -0.54 -11.34
CA ARG A 237 -2.32 -0.04 -12.59
C ARG A 237 -0.82 -0.24 -12.63
N MET A 238 -0.13 0.00 -11.49
CA MET A 238 1.30 -0.28 -11.38
C MET A 238 1.58 -1.76 -11.63
N ALA A 239 0.83 -2.65 -10.97
CA ALA A 239 0.95 -4.09 -11.14
C ALA A 239 0.76 -4.50 -12.61
N ALA A 240 -0.27 -3.95 -13.29
CA ALA A 240 -0.51 -4.20 -14.71
C ALA A 240 0.63 -3.70 -15.60
N TYR A 241 1.13 -2.47 -15.39
CA TYR A 241 2.24 -1.93 -16.19
C TYR A 241 3.52 -2.77 -16.04
N LEU A 242 3.87 -3.16 -14.82
CA LEU A 242 5.04 -4.02 -14.61
C LEU A 242 4.83 -5.43 -15.16
N GLY A 243 3.60 -5.96 -15.09
CA GLY A 243 3.23 -7.21 -15.75
C GLY A 243 3.39 -7.16 -17.25
N THR A 244 2.87 -6.11 -17.90
CA THR A 244 2.93 -5.94 -19.35
C THR A 244 4.35 -5.68 -19.85
N TYR A 245 5.06 -4.71 -19.24
CA TYR A 245 6.32 -4.18 -19.80
C TYR A 245 7.59 -4.70 -19.11
N GLY A 246 7.47 -5.32 -17.93
CA GLY A 246 8.59 -5.80 -17.13
C GLY A 246 9.37 -4.69 -16.43
N THR A 247 10.25 -5.08 -15.50
CA THR A 247 11.04 -4.17 -14.67
C THR A 247 12.01 -3.30 -15.46
N ALA A 248 12.62 -3.85 -16.51
CA ALA A 248 13.60 -3.12 -17.34
C ALA A 248 13.00 -1.87 -18.04
N ALA A 249 11.70 -1.88 -18.34
CA ALA A 249 11.02 -0.73 -18.95
C ALA A 249 10.93 0.48 -18.00
N PHE A 250 11.06 0.25 -16.68
CA PHE A 250 10.99 1.27 -15.64
C PHE A 250 12.32 1.43 -14.89
N GLY A 251 13.43 1.09 -15.50
CA GLY A 251 14.77 1.32 -14.96
C GLY A 251 15.26 0.27 -13.95
N GLY A 252 14.49 -0.79 -13.73
CA GLY A 252 14.91 -1.95 -12.94
C GLY A 252 15.81 -2.91 -13.72
N GLY A 253 16.22 -4.02 -13.08
CA GLY A 253 16.94 -5.11 -13.71
C GLY A 253 16.07 -5.85 -14.75
N ASN A 254 16.69 -6.69 -15.56
CA ASN A 254 15.96 -7.54 -16.51
C ASN A 254 15.61 -8.87 -15.83
N TYR A 255 14.55 -8.87 -15.03
CA TYR A 255 14.03 -10.03 -14.34
C TYR A 255 12.81 -10.62 -15.05
N PRO A 256 12.44 -11.87 -14.75
CA PRO A 256 11.19 -12.46 -15.26
C PRO A 256 9.97 -11.58 -14.93
N LYS A 257 8.96 -11.63 -15.78
CA LYS A 257 7.65 -11.04 -15.50
C LYS A 257 6.95 -11.84 -14.37
N PRO A 258 5.98 -11.24 -13.66
CA PRO A 258 5.21 -11.97 -12.66
C PRO A 258 4.43 -13.12 -13.30
N GLY A 259 4.28 -14.21 -12.58
CA GLY A 259 3.40 -15.32 -12.98
C GLY A 259 1.92 -14.95 -12.92
N THR A 260 1.56 -13.92 -12.15
CA THR A 260 0.17 -13.47 -12.01
C THR A 260 0.11 -12.00 -11.62
N VAL A 261 -0.91 -11.29 -12.12
CA VAL A 261 -1.29 -9.94 -11.68
C VAL A 261 -2.70 -9.97 -11.10
N VAL A 262 -2.86 -9.48 -9.88
CA VAL A 262 -4.14 -9.33 -9.17
C VAL A 262 -4.53 -7.88 -9.09
N MET A 263 -5.67 -7.50 -9.67
CA MET A 263 -6.10 -6.12 -9.84
C MET A 263 -7.45 -5.88 -9.18
N GLN A 264 -7.49 -4.96 -8.21
CA GLN A 264 -8.73 -4.51 -7.60
C GLN A 264 -9.16 -3.13 -8.12
N TYR A 265 -10.45 -2.97 -8.33
CA TYR A 265 -11.17 -1.71 -8.59
C TYR A 265 -10.36 -0.66 -9.37
N THR A 266 -9.86 -1.03 -10.54
CA THR A 266 -9.19 -0.09 -11.45
C THR A 266 -9.89 -0.04 -12.81
N GLY A 267 -9.66 1.05 -13.56
CA GLY A 267 -10.19 1.24 -14.91
C GLY A 267 -9.13 1.05 -16.00
N HIS A 268 -8.11 0.24 -15.75
CA HIS A 268 -7.03 -0.04 -16.69
C HIS A 268 -7.54 -0.82 -17.92
N SER A 269 -7.23 -0.34 -19.13
CA SER A 269 -7.74 -0.91 -20.40
C SER A 269 -6.65 -1.42 -21.34
N GLU A 270 -5.39 -1.08 -21.05
CA GLU A 270 -4.27 -1.51 -21.91
C GLU A 270 -3.98 -2.99 -21.67
N TYR A 271 -3.64 -3.71 -22.73
CA TYR A 271 -3.24 -5.11 -22.69
C TYR A 271 -2.33 -5.43 -23.89
N SER A 272 -1.60 -6.52 -23.80
CA SER A 272 -0.76 -7.05 -24.87
C SER A 272 -0.77 -8.59 -24.85
N GLU A 273 -0.22 -9.21 -25.90
CA GLU A 273 -0.02 -10.67 -25.97
C GLU A 273 0.99 -11.19 -24.94
N ASP A 274 1.77 -10.28 -24.35
CA ASP A 274 2.80 -10.58 -23.33
C ASP A 274 2.32 -10.36 -21.91
N ASP A 275 1.03 -10.03 -21.69
CA ASP A 275 0.48 -9.86 -20.34
C ASP A 275 0.49 -11.19 -19.57
N PRO A 276 0.82 -11.18 -18.28
CA PRO A 276 0.71 -12.35 -17.44
C PRO A 276 -0.76 -12.72 -17.14
N PRO A 277 -1.03 -13.95 -16.71
CA PRO A 277 -2.31 -14.35 -16.15
C PRO A 277 -2.83 -13.31 -15.16
N THR A 278 -4.11 -12.92 -15.29
CA THR A 278 -4.65 -11.76 -14.57
C THR A 278 -5.98 -12.08 -13.88
N TYR A 279 -6.03 -11.85 -12.56
CA TYR A 279 -7.26 -11.85 -11.76
C TYR A 279 -7.75 -10.42 -11.55
N VAL A 280 -9.05 -10.19 -11.71
CA VAL A 280 -9.67 -8.87 -11.52
C VAL A 280 -10.91 -8.95 -10.64
N CYS A 281 -11.00 -8.06 -9.65
CA CYS A 281 -12.23 -7.84 -8.91
C CYS A 281 -12.61 -6.35 -8.85
N VAL A 282 -13.90 -6.03 -9.04
CA VAL A 282 -14.39 -4.64 -9.09
C VAL A 282 -15.87 -4.57 -8.70
N GLY A 283 -16.28 -3.44 -8.10
CA GLY A 283 -17.69 -3.20 -7.78
C GLY A 283 -18.48 -2.63 -8.96
N THR A 284 -19.73 -3.05 -9.14
CA THR A 284 -20.57 -2.52 -10.24
C THR A 284 -21.07 -1.09 -9.99
N ASN A 285 -21.02 -0.61 -8.74
CA ASN A 285 -21.35 0.77 -8.35
C ASN A 285 -20.12 1.60 -8.01
N ASP A 286 -18.97 1.22 -8.58
CA ASP A 286 -17.73 1.97 -8.46
C ASP A 286 -17.82 3.25 -9.30
N GLY A 287 -17.76 4.41 -8.62
CA GLY A 287 -17.81 5.73 -9.26
C GLY A 287 -16.49 6.23 -9.83
N ILE A 288 -15.39 5.50 -9.60
CA ILE A 288 -14.03 5.84 -10.04
C ILE A 288 -13.59 4.90 -11.17
N ALA A 289 -13.76 3.59 -10.98
CA ALA A 289 -13.37 2.55 -11.91
C ALA A 289 -14.57 1.92 -12.60
N ASN A 290 -14.67 2.06 -13.92
CA ASN A 290 -15.75 1.43 -14.66
C ASN A 290 -15.44 -0.07 -14.83
N TRP A 291 -16.21 -0.93 -14.18
CA TRP A 291 -16.04 -2.38 -14.23
C TRP A 291 -16.10 -2.97 -15.66
N ARG A 292 -16.88 -2.33 -16.57
CA ARG A 292 -16.97 -2.78 -17.97
C ARG A 292 -15.66 -2.59 -18.74
N THR A 293 -14.84 -1.60 -18.33
CA THR A 293 -13.50 -1.42 -18.90
C THR A 293 -12.61 -2.61 -18.56
N MET A 294 -12.68 -3.08 -17.30
CA MET A 294 -11.92 -4.24 -16.85
C MET A 294 -12.42 -5.53 -17.52
N GLN A 295 -13.74 -5.71 -17.61
CA GLN A 295 -14.29 -6.87 -18.31
C GLN A 295 -13.84 -6.90 -19.76
N ALA A 296 -13.96 -5.79 -20.50
CA ALA A 296 -13.54 -5.73 -21.89
C ALA A 296 -12.05 -6.01 -22.09
N ARG A 297 -11.21 -5.60 -21.12
CA ARG A 297 -9.78 -5.93 -21.12
C ARG A 297 -9.58 -7.44 -20.99
N LEU A 298 -10.22 -8.07 -20.02
CA LEU A 298 -10.06 -9.51 -19.79
C LEU A 298 -10.67 -10.35 -20.93
N ASP A 299 -11.81 -9.95 -21.48
CA ASP A 299 -12.39 -10.60 -22.68
C ASP A 299 -11.39 -10.59 -23.85
N ALA A 300 -10.62 -9.50 -23.99
CA ALA A 300 -9.60 -9.39 -25.03
C ALA A 300 -8.35 -10.21 -24.72
N MET A 301 -7.95 -10.31 -23.46
CA MET A 301 -6.84 -11.18 -23.01
C MET A 301 -7.20 -12.67 -23.20
N ASP A 302 -8.42 -13.07 -22.87
CA ASP A 302 -8.93 -14.42 -23.09
C ASP A 302 -8.91 -14.79 -24.59
N ALA A 303 -9.23 -13.84 -25.46
CA ALA A 303 -9.16 -14.03 -26.91
C ALA A 303 -7.72 -14.23 -27.43
N LEU A 304 -6.72 -13.81 -26.67
CA LEU A 304 -5.30 -14.07 -26.91
C LEU A 304 -4.81 -15.37 -26.26
N GLY A 305 -5.67 -16.05 -25.49
CA GLY A 305 -5.33 -17.27 -24.77
C GLY A 305 -4.58 -17.03 -23.46
N ILE A 306 -4.62 -15.79 -22.91
CA ILE A 306 -4.03 -15.45 -21.63
C ILE A 306 -5.03 -15.79 -20.51
N PRO A 307 -4.68 -16.67 -19.54
CA PRO A 307 -5.58 -17.02 -18.45
C PRO A 307 -6.07 -15.78 -17.70
N SER A 308 -7.38 -15.65 -17.51
CA SER A 308 -7.92 -14.54 -16.77
C SER A 308 -9.17 -14.91 -15.98
N GLU A 309 -9.40 -14.20 -14.86
CA GLU A 309 -10.57 -14.36 -14.01
C GLU A 309 -11.16 -13.01 -13.64
N PHE A 310 -12.48 -12.84 -13.82
CA PHE A 310 -13.18 -11.56 -13.63
C PHE A 310 -14.34 -11.67 -12.67
N HIS A 311 -14.33 -10.85 -11.60
CA HIS A 311 -15.37 -10.76 -10.60
C HIS A 311 -15.95 -9.35 -10.51
N ALA A 312 -17.23 -9.19 -10.86
CA ALA A 312 -17.98 -7.95 -10.71
C ALA A 312 -18.96 -8.08 -9.54
N TYR A 313 -18.74 -7.35 -8.45
CA TYR A 313 -19.58 -7.39 -7.25
C TYR A 313 -20.70 -6.38 -7.32
N GLU A 314 -21.95 -6.87 -7.31
CA GLU A 314 -23.12 -6.01 -7.52
C GLU A 314 -23.30 -4.99 -6.39
N GLY A 315 -23.49 -3.72 -6.77
CA GLY A 315 -23.73 -2.61 -5.85
C GLY A 315 -22.51 -2.14 -5.07
N LEU A 316 -21.38 -2.85 -5.13
CA LEU A 316 -20.19 -2.51 -4.38
C LEU A 316 -19.51 -1.26 -4.96
N ARG A 317 -18.99 -0.41 -4.08
CA ARG A 317 -18.28 0.82 -4.41
C ARG A 317 -16.79 0.62 -4.48
N HIS A 318 -16.07 1.68 -4.90
CA HIS A 318 -14.61 1.72 -4.91
C HIS A 318 -14.00 1.51 -3.52
N GLY A 319 -12.83 0.83 -3.46
CA GLY A 319 -12.05 0.74 -2.24
C GLY A 319 -12.65 -0.19 -1.19
N PHE A 320 -13.02 -1.41 -1.58
CA PHE A 320 -13.55 -2.40 -0.62
C PHE A 320 -12.46 -3.20 0.12
N GLY A 321 -11.17 -3.00 -0.18
CA GLY A 321 -10.05 -3.68 0.50
C GLY A 321 -10.20 -5.20 0.50
N LEU A 322 -10.13 -5.85 1.66
CA LEU A 322 -10.36 -7.31 1.81
C LEU A 322 -11.82 -7.73 1.58
N GLY A 323 -12.75 -6.78 1.43
CA GLY A 323 -14.15 -7.09 1.18
C GLY A 323 -14.92 -7.65 2.36
N THR A 324 -14.34 -7.69 3.55
CA THR A 324 -14.94 -8.25 4.77
C THR A 324 -16.32 -7.65 5.05
N GLY A 325 -17.32 -8.51 5.29
CA GLY A 325 -18.70 -8.10 5.54
C GLY A 325 -19.43 -7.51 4.32
N THR A 326 -18.89 -7.66 3.11
CA THR A 326 -19.50 -7.20 1.86
C THR A 326 -19.79 -8.38 0.92
N VAL A 327 -20.39 -8.09 -0.24
CA VAL A 327 -20.61 -9.10 -1.29
C VAL A 327 -19.32 -9.60 -1.95
N ALA A 328 -18.18 -8.95 -1.66
CA ALA A 328 -16.87 -9.35 -2.13
C ALA A 328 -16.11 -10.20 -1.11
N GLU A 329 -16.71 -10.56 0.02
CA GLU A 329 -16.06 -11.44 1.00
C GLU A 329 -15.66 -12.77 0.35
N GLY A 330 -14.38 -13.15 0.54
CA GLY A 330 -13.82 -14.36 -0.08
C GLY A 330 -12.98 -14.10 -1.35
N TRP A 331 -13.11 -12.95 -2.01
CA TRP A 331 -12.37 -12.66 -3.24
C TRP A 331 -10.86 -12.89 -3.11
N PHE A 332 -10.33 -12.62 -1.91
CA PHE A 332 -8.89 -12.71 -1.66
C PHE A 332 -8.40 -14.17 -1.74
N ALA A 333 -9.17 -15.11 -1.17
CA ALA A 333 -8.89 -16.52 -1.26
C ALA A 333 -9.00 -17.03 -2.71
N ASP A 334 -10.01 -16.55 -3.46
CA ASP A 334 -10.18 -16.91 -4.88
C ASP A 334 -8.98 -16.42 -5.72
N ALA A 335 -8.47 -15.20 -5.45
CA ALA A 335 -7.29 -14.68 -6.13
C ALA A 335 -6.00 -15.47 -5.79
N VAL A 336 -5.87 -15.95 -4.54
CA VAL A 336 -4.76 -16.84 -4.16
C VAL A 336 -4.85 -18.18 -4.88
N GLU A 337 -6.04 -18.77 -4.98
CA GLU A 337 -6.23 -20.03 -5.74
C GLU A 337 -5.96 -19.83 -7.23
N PHE A 338 -6.36 -18.69 -7.81
CA PHE A 338 -6.00 -18.34 -9.19
C PHE A 338 -4.47 -18.27 -9.35
N TRP A 339 -3.75 -17.58 -8.44
CA TRP A 339 -2.28 -17.54 -8.48
C TRP A 339 -1.66 -18.93 -8.36
N LYS A 340 -2.14 -19.76 -7.42
CA LYS A 340 -1.68 -21.17 -7.28
C LYS A 340 -1.84 -21.97 -8.55
N SER A 341 -2.96 -21.81 -9.26
CA SER A 341 -3.18 -22.55 -10.50
C SER A 341 -2.15 -22.23 -11.58
N GLN A 342 -1.55 -21.01 -11.55
CA GLN A 342 -0.49 -20.62 -12.46
C GLN A 342 0.90 -21.14 -12.05
N MET A 343 1.06 -21.62 -10.82
CA MET A 343 2.31 -22.23 -10.34
C MET A 343 2.48 -23.69 -10.75
N GLU A 344 1.38 -24.35 -11.14
CA GLU A 344 1.34 -25.78 -11.46
C GLU A 344 1.58 -26.05 -12.96
N GLU A 345 1.60 -25.01 -13.80
CA GLU A 345 1.89 -25.08 -15.24
C GLU A 345 3.39 -24.94 -15.53
#